data_7f3d494fe52a3b50c72c8ce41d592883
#
_entry.id   7f3d494fe52a3b50c72c8ce41d592883
#
_cell.length_a   1.000
_cell.length_b   1.000
_cell.length_c   1.000
_cell.angle_alpha   90.00
_cell.angle_beta   90.00
_cell.angle_gamma   90.00
#
_symmetry.space_group_name_H-M   'P 1'
#
loop_
_entity.id
_entity.type
_entity.pdbx_description
1 polymer ?
#
loop_
_entity_poly.entity_id
_entity_poly.type
_entity_poly.pdbx_seq_one_letter_code
_entity_poly.pdbx_strand_id
1 'polypeptide(L)'
;MSARPTLVRGARIYDHDGDVHQPAVADLLIRGENIERIAPAISPPDDAEVIDARGKLIVPGFVNAHYHSHDVMAKGLFEEMPFDIWTLHSNPGQYGKRSHKEVRLRTLIGAAEMLKNGITTVQDFLTLVPQDEEYLD
;
A
#
# COMPACT_ATOMS: atom_id res chain seq x y z
N MET A 1 -16.18 0.04 21.48
CA MET A 1 -17.26 -0.30 20.54
C MET A 1 -16.66 -1.23 19.51
N SER A 2 -17.28 -2.40 19.27
CA SER A 2 -16.79 -3.33 18.23
C SER A 2 -16.93 -2.63 16.86
N ALA A 3 -15.90 -2.71 16.02
CA ALA A 3 -15.99 -2.14 14.67
C ALA A 3 -17.10 -2.84 13.87
N ARG A 4 -17.86 -2.05 13.11
CA ARG A 4 -18.90 -2.55 12.20
C ARG A 4 -18.29 -3.56 11.24
N PRO A 5 -18.87 -4.77 11.10
CA PRO A 5 -18.34 -5.77 10.18
C PRO A 5 -18.55 -5.37 8.72
N THR A 6 -17.66 -5.81 7.84
CA THR A 6 -17.78 -5.65 6.39
C THR A 6 -17.84 -7.02 5.73
N LEU A 7 -18.89 -7.26 4.95
CA LEU A 7 -19.05 -8.48 4.13
C LEU A 7 -18.79 -8.13 2.67
N VAL A 8 -17.69 -8.64 2.12
CA VAL A 8 -17.40 -8.56 0.69
C VAL A 8 -17.95 -9.82 0.02
N ARG A 9 -18.90 -9.65 -0.91
CA ARG A 9 -19.71 -10.74 -1.45
C ARG A 9 -19.37 -11.10 -2.87
N GLY A 10 -19.16 -12.39 -3.12
CA GLY A 10 -19.13 -12.98 -4.45
C GLY A 10 -17.87 -12.67 -5.26
N ALA A 11 -16.76 -12.36 -4.59
CA ALA A 11 -15.48 -12.14 -5.25
C ALA A 11 -14.75 -13.45 -5.56
N ARG A 12 -13.88 -13.45 -6.56
CA ARG A 12 -12.81 -14.44 -6.64
C ARG A 12 -11.76 -14.11 -5.59
N ILE A 13 -11.37 -15.06 -4.78
CA ILE A 13 -10.38 -14.85 -3.71
C ILE A 13 -9.11 -15.62 -4.05
N TYR A 14 -8.00 -14.89 -4.18
CA TYR A 14 -6.70 -15.49 -4.42
C TYR A 14 -6.25 -16.27 -3.17
N ASP A 15 -5.94 -17.54 -3.37
CA ASP A 15 -5.37 -18.43 -2.37
C ASP A 15 -4.17 -19.11 -3.01
N HIS A 16 -2.97 -18.91 -2.42
CA HIS A 16 -1.73 -19.47 -2.98
C HIS A 16 -1.63 -21.00 -2.77
N ASP A 17 -2.38 -21.56 -1.83
CA ASP A 17 -2.45 -23.00 -1.59
C ASP A 17 -3.51 -23.69 -2.47
N GLY A 18 -4.33 -22.88 -3.17
CA GLY A 18 -5.37 -23.35 -4.08
C GLY A 18 -4.97 -23.27 -5.56
N ASP A 19 -5.97 -23.34 -6.44
CA ASP A 19 -5.75 -23.10 -7.87
C ASP A 19 -5.64 -21.60 -8.16
N VAL A 20 -4.41 -21.10 -8.26
CA VAL A 20 -4.12 -19.67 -8.50
C VAL A 20 -4.59 -19.19 -9.88
N HIS A 21 -4.81 -20.10 -10.83
CA HIS A 21 -5.32 -19.79 -12.16
C HIS A 21 -6.85 -19.71 -12.21
N GLN A 22 -7.51 -20.37 -11.25
CA GLN A 22 -8.97 -20.37 -11.12
C GLN A 22 -9.41 -20.11 -9.69
N PRO A 23 -9.13 -18.92 -9.12
CA PRO A 23 -9.49 -18.60 -7.75
C PRO A 23 -10.99 -18.81 -7.50
N ALA A 24 -11.32 -19.47 -6.40
CA ALA A 24 -12.68 -19.78 -6.03
C ALA A 24 -13.51 -18.49 -5.79
N VAL A 25 -14.78 -18.53 -6.14
CA VAL A 25 -15.73 -17.48 -5.79
C VAL A 25 -16.21 -17.71 -4.37
N ALA A 26 -16.08 -16.71 -3.51
CA ALA A 26 -16.47 -16.79 -2.11
C ALA A 26 -16.84 -15.41 -1.55
N ASP A 27 -17.42 -15.43 -0.35
CA ASP A 27 -17.66 -14.26 0.49
C ASP A 27 -16.53 -14.13 1.51
N LEU A 28 -16.18 -12.90 1.84
CA LEU A 28 -15.15 -12.54 2.82
C LEU A 28 -15.78 -11.64 3.89
N LEU A 29 -15.77 -12.09 5.14
CA LEU A 29 -16.22 -11.31 6.30
C LEU A 29 -15.02 -10.73 7.03
N ILE A 30 -15.03 -9.41 7.20
CA ILE A 30 -14.01 -8.64 7.91
C ILE A 30 -14.62 -8.06 9.18
N ARG A 31 -13.90 -8.17 10.30
CA ARG A 31 -14.25 -7.53 11.54
C ARG A 31 -13.05 -6.78 12.12
N GLY A 32 -13.16 -5.45 12.17
CA GLY A 32 -12.03 -4.60 12.51
C GLY A 32 -10.88 -4.77 11.52
N GLU A 33 -9.72 -5.19 11.99
CA GLU A 33 -8.50 -5.36 11.17
C GLU A 33 -8.28 -6.81 10.72
N ASN A 34 -9.22 -7.71 11.00
CA ASN A 34 -9.03 -9.14 10.74
C ASN A 34 -10.04 -9.69 9.74
N ILE A 35 -9.57 -10.62 8.90
CA ILE A 35 -10.43 -11.50 8.14
C ILE A 35 -10.99 -12.53 9.11
N GLU A 36 -12.29 -12.45 9.40
CA GLU A 36 -12.94 -13.34 10.33
C GLU A 36 -13.31 -14.67 9.67
N ARG A 37 -13.75 -14.62 8.40
CA ARG A 37 -14.22 -15.79 7.68
C ARG A 37 -14.15 -15.63 6.18
N ILE A 38 -13.79 -16.71 5.48
CA ILE A 38 -13.94 -16.88 4.04
C ILE A 38 -14.79 -18.15 3.84
N ALA A 39 -15.87 -18.05 3.07
CA ALA A 39 -16.73 -19.19 2.75
C ALA A 39 -17.49 -18.96 1.45
N PRO A 40 -17.98 -20.02 0.77
CA PRO A 40 -18.74 -19.91 -0.47
C PRO A 40 -19.98 -19.00 -0.36
N ALA A 41 -20.58 -18.94 0.83
CA ALA A 41 -21.66 -18.00 1.16
C ALA A 41 -21.67 -17.71 2.65
N ILE A 42 -21.83 -16.42 3.00
CA ILE A 42 -21.91 -15.94 4.39
C ILE A 42 -23.20 -15.14 4.54
N SER A 43 -24.03 -15.50 5.54
CA SER A 43 -25.15 -14.65 5.94
C SER A 43 -24.60 -13.39 6.58
N PRO A 44 -24.97 -12.17 6.10
CA PRO A 44 -24.45 -10.95 6.67
C PRO A 44 -24.93 -10.81 8.13
N PRO A 45 -24.05 -10.40 9.05
CA PRO A 45 -24.48 -9.88 10.35
C PRO A 45 -25.46 -8.71 10.19
N ASP A 46 -26.37 -8.52 11.15
CA ASP A 46 -27.44 -7.51 11.06
C ASP A 46 -26.94 -6.09 10.84
N ASP A 47 -25.76 -5.77 11.36
CA ASP A 47 -25.11 -4.45 11.26
C ASP A 47 -24.01 -4.38 10.19
N ALA A 48 -23.83 -5.43 9.35
CA ALA A 48 -22.75 -5.46 8.39
C ALA A 48 -22.94 -4.47 7.23
N GLU A 49 -21.84 -3.86 6.83
CA GLU A 49 -21.74 -3.24 5.50
C GLU A 49 -21.54 -4.33 4.47
N VAL A 50 -22.38 -4.37 3.43
CA VAL A 50 -22.25 -5.38 2.36
C VAL A 50 -21.74 -4.73 1.09
N ILE A 51 -20.59 -5.21 0.60
CA ILE A 51 -19.96 -4.77 -0.64
C ILE A 51 -20.15 -5.86 -1.70
N ASP A 52 -20.82 -5.54 -2.81
CA ASP A 52 -20.93 -6.44 -3.95
C ASP A 52 -19.60 -6.44 -4.74
N ALA A 53 -18.91 -7.56 -4.73
CA ALA A 53 -17.63 -7.75 -5.40
C ALA A 53 -17.68 -8.81 -6.52
N ARG A 54 -18.87 -9.09 -7.05
CA ARG A 54 -19.02 -10.01 -8.20
C ARG A 54 -18.21 -9.52 -9.38
N GLY A 55 -17.46 -10.44 -10.01
CA GLY A 55 -16.55 -10.12 -11.11
C GLY A 55 -15.24 -9.43 -10.69
N LYS A 56 -14.99 -9.29 -9.39
CA LYS A 56 -13.73 -8.78 -8.84
C LYS A 56 -12.84 -9.92 -8.37
N LEU A 57 -11.54 -9.65 -8.35
CA LEU A 57 -10.52 -10.50 -7.71
C LEU A 57 -10.03 -9.80 -6.45
N ILE A 58 -10.03 -10.51 -5.34
CA ILE A 58 -9.41 -10.09 -4.10
C ILE A 58 -8.05 -10.77 -4.01
N VAL A 59 -7.02 -9.97 -3.79
CA VAL A 59 -5.65 -10.40 -3.57
C VAL A 59 -5.11 -9.74 -2.28
N PRO A 60 -4.08 -10.30 -1.64
CA PRO A 60 -3.35 -9.59 -0.59
C PRO A 60 -2.84 -8.23 -1.11
N GLY A 61 -2.70 -7.27 -0.20
CA GLY A 61 -2.07 -6.00 -0.55
C GLY A 61 -0.66 -6.21 -1.09
N PHE A 62 -0.26 -5.42 -2.09
CA PHE A 62 1.05 -5.55 -2.70
C PHE A 62 2.16 -5.07 -1.77
N VAL A 63 3.33 -5.68 -1.92
CA VAL A 63 4.56 -5.30 -1.22
C VAL A 63 5.46 -4.54 -2.18
N ASN A 64 5.81 -3.31 -1.84
CA ASN A 64 6.85 -2.56 -2.53
C ASN A 64 8.18 -2.73 -1.78
N ALA A 65 9.06 -3.55 -2.31
CA ALA A 65 10.32 -3.89 -1.69
C ALA A 65 11.45 -2.88 -1.98
N HIS A 66 11.17 -1.82 -2.75
CA HIS A 66 12.17 -0.80 -3.07
C HIS A 66 11.50 0.55 -3.32
N TYR A 67 11.64 1.46 -2.37
CA TYR A 67 11.00 2.77 -2.41
C TYR A 67 11.92 3.84 -1.80
N HIS A 68 11.79 5.07 -2.30
CA HIS A 68 12.54 6.24 -1.83
C HIS A 68 11.57 7.39 -1.53
N SER A 69 11.08 7.48 -0.30
CA SER A 69 10.11 8.51 0.09
C SER A 69 10.65 9.94 -0.06
N HIS A 70 11.97 10.11 0.05
CA HIS A 70 12.60 11.41 -0.11
C HIS A 70 12.47 12.01 -1.51
N ASP A 71 12.22 11.17 -2.54
CA ASP A 71 12.13 11.60 -3.94
C ASP A 71 10.70 11.77 -4.46
N VAL A 72 9.70 11.51 -3.63
CA VAL A 72 8.28 11.54 -4.06
C VAL A 72 7.87 12.87 -4.72
N MET A 73 8.49 13.99 -4.33
CA MET A 73 8.21 15.31 -4.90
C MET A 73 9.10 15.65 -6.09
N ALA A 74 10.00 14.75 -6.51
CA ALA A 74 10.89 14.93 -7.65
C ALA A 74 10.31 14.35 -8.95
N LYS A 75 9.06 13.91 -8.96
CA LYS A 75 8.37 13.40 -10.16
C LYS A 75 8.40 14.44 -11.28
N GLY A 76 8.80 13.99 -12.47
CA GLY A 76 8.89 14.83 -13.65
C GLY A 76 10.14 15.72 -13.73
N LEU A 77 11.01 15.75 -12.70
CA LEU A 77 12.21 16.59 -12.72
C LEU A 77 13.39 15.96 -13.45
N PHE A 78 13.45 14.63 -13.50
CA PHE A 78 14.62 13.89 -13.99
C PHE A 78 14.25 12.87 -15.07
N GLU A 79 13.20 13.14 -15.83
CA GLU A 79 12.73 12.27 -16.89
C GLU A 79 13.69 12.30 -18.09
N GLU A 80 13.74 11.19 -18.82
CA GLU A 80 14.53 11.03 -20.06
C GLU A 80 16.06 11.18 -19.90
N MET A 81 16.58 11.13 -18.67
CA MET A 81 18.02 11.17 -18.43
C MET A 81 18.63 9.76 -18.47
N PRO A 82 19.80 9.56 -19.10
CA PRO A 82 20.59 8.34 -18.90
C PRO A 82 20.90 8.15 -17.42
N PHE A 83 20.99 6.88 -16.98
CA PHE A 83 21.11 6.54 -15.55
C PHE A 83 22.30 7.23 -14.84
N ASP A 84 23.44 7.31 -15.49
CA ASP A 84 24.65 7.98 -14.98
C ASP A 84 24.41 9.48 -14.74
N ILE A 85 23.76 10.16 -15.68
CA ILE A 85 23.40 11.58 -15.54
C ILE A 85 22.29 11.76 -14.49
N TRP A 86 21.26 10.91 -14.53
CA TRP A 86 20.19 10.89 -13.52
C TRP A 86 20.77 10.77 -12.10
N THR A 87 21.72 9.86 -11.86
CA THR A 87 22.36 9.66 -10.56
C THR A 87 23.05 10.91 -10.04
N LEU A 88 23.69 11.71 -10.92
CA LEU A 88 24.33 12.96 -10.51
C LEU A 88 23.33 14.01 -10.03
N HIS A 89 22.11 14.01 -10.57
CA HIS A 89 21.07 14.98 -10.23
C HIS A 89 20.17 14.52 -9.10
N SER A 90 19.94 13.23 -8.98
CA SER A 90 19.02 12.63 -7.99
C SER A 90 19.70 12.20 -6.68
N ASN A 91 21.02 12.42 -6.55
CA ASN A 91 21.74 12.00 -5.35
C ASN A 91 21.28 12.80 -4.12
N PRO A 92 20.71 12.14 -3.09
CA PRO A 92 20.22 12.79 -1.88
C PRO A 92 21.27 13.62 -1.13
N GLY A 93 22.55 13.29 -1.26
CA GLY A 93 23.65 14.06 -0.67
C GLY A 93 23.77 15.48 -1.17
N GLN A 94 23.13 15.80 -2.30
CA GLN A 94 23.08 17.15 -2.88
C GLN A 94 21.85 17.95 -2.41
N TYR A 95 20.88 17.29 -1.78
CA TYR A 95 19.70 17.99 -1.26
C TYR A 95 20.06 18.76 0.01
N GLY A 96 19.57 19.97 0.12
CA GLY A 96 19.68 20.74 1.36
C GLY A 96 18.96 20.03 2.53
N LYS A 97 19.34 20.39 3.76
CA LYS A 97 18.67 19.88 4.97
C LYS A 97 17.17 20.17 4.88
N ARG A 98 16.37 19.13 5.03
CA ARG A 98 14.90 19.19 5.06
C ARG A 98 14.42 19.33 6.49
N SER A 99 13.29 19.98 6.69
CA SER A 99 12.62 20.00 7.99
C SER A 99 11.89 18.67 8.24
N HIS A 100 11.70 18.29 9.52
CA HIS A 100 10.89 17.13 9.91
C HIS A 100 9.49 17.16 9.28
N LYS A 101 8.87 18.35 9.26
CA LYS A 101 7.57 18.54 8.63
C LYS A 101 7.60 18.18 7.13
N GLU A 102 8.65 18.57 6.41
CA GLU A 102 8.78 18.26 4.99
C GLU A 102 8.97 16.76 4.77
N VAL A 103 9.86 16.11 5.53
CA VAL A 103 10.09 14.66 5.45
C VAL A 103 8.79 13.91 5.70
N ARG A 104 8.10 14.23 6.79
CA ARG A 104 6.81 13.63 7.13
C ARG A 104 5.76 13.80 6.03
N LEU A 105 5.64 14.99 5.45
CA LEU A 105 4.67 15.23 4.37
C LEU A 105 5.01 14.46 3.11
N ARG A 106 6.27 14.34 2.73
CA ARG A 106 6.72 13.53 1.60
C ARG A 106 6.35 12.06 1.81
N THR A 107 6.66 11.51 2.98
CA THR A 107 6.31 10.13 3.34
C THR A 107 4.81 9.90 3.29
N LEU A 108 3.99 10.80 3.84
CA LEU A 108 2.53 10.68 3.82
C LEU A 108 1.95 10.76 2.40
N ILE A 109 2.47 11.63 1.54
CA ILE A 109 2.03 11.71 0.13
C ILE A 109 2.33 10.40 -0.58
N GLY A 110 3.55 9.89 -0.43
CA GLY A 110 3.93 8.60 -1.02
C GLY A 110 3.12 7.43 -0.50
N ALA A 111 2.89 7.37 0.81
CA ALA A 111 2.06 6.35 1.44
C ALA A 111 0.61 6.37 0.92
N ALA A 112 0.01 7.57 0.80
CA ALA A 112 -1.33 7.72 0.25
C ALA A 112 -1.40 7.27 -1.22
N GLU A 113 -0.39 7.56 -2.02
CA GLU A 113 -0.30 7.09 -3.41
C GLU A 113 -0.17 5.56 -3.47
N MET A 114 0.68 4.97 -2.63
CA MET A 114 0.83 3.52 -2.55
C MET A 114 -0.48 2.83 -2.18
N LEU A 115 -1.17 3.30 -1.13
CA LEU A 115 -2.46 2.75 -0.72
C LEU A 115 -3.51 2.83 -1.84
N LYS A 116 -3.57 3.94 -2.57
CA LYS A 116 -4.48 4.09 -3.73
C LYS A 116 -4.19 3.10 -4.87
N ASN A 117 -2.98 2.56 -4.92
CA ASN A 117 -2.55 1.55 -5.88
C ASN A 117 -2.47 0.13 -5.28
N GLY A 118 -3.05 -0.09 -4.10
CA GLY A 118 -3.13 -1.42 -3.47
C GLY A 118 -1.83 -1.90 -2.80
N ILE A 119 -0.85 -1.01 -2.63
CA ILE A 119 0.39 -1.33 -1.91
C ILE A 119 0.17 -1.07 -0.42
N THR A 120 0.29 -2.11 0.40
CA THR A 120 0.04 -2.06 1.86
C THR A 120 1.28 -2.26 2.71
N THR A 121 2.38 -2.66 2.08
CA THR A 121 3.67 -2.88 2.74
C THR A 121 4.77 -2.26 1.90
N VAL A 122 5.72 -1.59 2.53
CA VAL A 122 6.82 -0.92 1.84
C VAL A 122 8.14 -1.09 2.57
N GLN A 123 9.21 -1.31 1.82
CA GLN A 123 10.59 -1.15 2.26
C GLN A 123 11.07 0.22 1.79
N ASP A 124 11.12 1.19 2.70
CA ASP A 124 11.60 2.54 2.37
C ASP A 124 13.12 2.65 2.60
N PHE A 125 13.83 3.08 1.55
CA PHE A 125 15.25 3.45 1.63
C PHE A 125 15.34 4.95 1.89
N LEU A 126 14.93 5.35 3.08
CA LEU A 126 14.93 6.73 3.49
C LEU A 126 16.38 7.24 3.64
N THR A 127 16.83 7.99 2.65
CA THR A 127 18.14 8.62 2.67
C THR A 127 18.01 10.06 3.16
N LEU A 128 18.48 10.31 4.36
CA LEU A 128 18.46 11.63 4.99
C LEU A 128 19.89 12.13 5.24
N VAL A 129 20.09 13.42 5.03
CA VAL A 129 21.35 14.08 5.31
C VAL A 129 21.06 15.36 6.12
N PRO A 130 21.56 15.47 7.37
CA PRO A 130 22.19 14.40 8.17
C PRO A 130 21.22 13.29 8.52
N GLN A 131 21.75 12.09 8.80
CA GLN A 131 20.95 11.01 9.40
C GLN A 131 20.63 11.40 10.82
N ASP A 132 19.38 11.64 11.10
CA ASP A 132 18.87 12.06 12.41
C ASP A 132 17.76 11.10 12.82
N GLU A 133 17.90 10.47 13.98
CA GLU A 133 16.90 9.52 14.50
C GLU A 133 15.54 10.17 14.69
N GLU A 134 15.49 11.49 14.93
CA GLU A 134 14.23 12.24 15.04
C GLU A 134 13.36 12.20 13.76
N TYR A 135 13.91 11.78 12.62
CA TYR A 135 13.12 11.59 11.38
C TYR A 135 12.40 10.24 11.30
N LEU A 136 12.64 9.34 12.26
CA LEU A 136 12.06 7.99 12.27
C LEU A 136 10.74 7.91 13.06
N ASP A 137 10.38 8.96 13.78
CA ASP A 137 9.12 9.12 14.53
C ASP A 137 8.06 9.84 13.65
#